data_be6ca0f0c8f7040601699e3cd259f11e
#
_entry.id   be6ca0f0c8f7040601699e3cd259f11e
#
_cell.length_a   1.000
_cell.length_b   1.000
_cell.length_c   1.000
_cell.angle_alpha   90.00
_cell.angle_beta   90.00
_cell.angle_gamma   90.00
#
_symmetry.space_group_name_H-M   'P 1'
#
loop_
_entity.id
_entity.type
_entity.pdbx_description
1 polymer ?
#
loop_
_entity_poly.entity_id
_entity_poly.type
_entity_poly.pdbx_seq_one_letter_code
_entity_poly.pdbx_strand_id
1 'polypeptide(L)'
;MPTLVIIGGGPAGLSAAIYAVRAGLDVQVLYKDDGALGKTDKIENYFGFPDVISGAELLSRGRAQAERLGAQLHRTEVTGIEYADTGFAVKTTDGERHADAVLLATGSPRAVPDITGIREFEGRGVSYCAVCDAFFYRGKD
;
A
#
# COMPACT_ATOMS: atom_id res chain seq x y z
N MET A 1 -6.83 5.88 -24.22
CA MET A 1 -6.87 6.43 -22.84
C MET A 1 -5.43 6.47 -22.35
N PRO A 2 -5.01 7.54 -21.69
CA PRO A 2 -3.67 7.56 -21.07
C PRO A 2 -3.54 6.48 -20.02
N THR A 3 -2.38 5.83 -20.00
CA THR A 3 -2.06 4.74 -19.06
C THR A 3 -1.29 5.27 -17.86
N LEU A 4 -1.78 4.99 -16.66
CA LEU A 4 -1.12 5.28 -15.40
C LEU A 4 -0.67 3.99 -14.73
N VAL A 5 0.63 3.84 -14.50
CA VAL A 5 1.16 2.78 -13.64
C VAL A 5 1.38 3.33 -12.23
N ILE A 6 0.77 2.68 -11.23
CA ILE A 6 0.93 2.99 -9.81
C ILE A 6 1.79 1.91 -9.18
N ILE A 7 2.89 2.30 -8.54
CA ILE A 7 3.81 1.39 -7.87
C ILE A 7 3.56 1.43 -6.37
N GLY A 8 2.92 0.38 -5.87
CA GLY A 8 2.52 0.21 -4.49
C GLY A 8 1.01 0.03 -4.31
N GLY A 9 0.62 -1.14 -3.78
CA GLY A 9 -0.78 -1.54 -3.53
C GLY A 9 -1.25 -1.29 -2.10
N GLY A 10 -0.63 -0.33 -1.41
CA GLY A 10 -1.09 0.15 -0.10
C GLY A 10 -2.21 1.20 -0.20
N PRO A 11 -2.62 1.78 0.92
CA PRO A 11 -3.74 2.75 0.95
C PRO A 11 -3.55 3.93 -0.01
N ALA A 12 -2.33 4.45 -0.11
CA ALA A 12 -2.03 5.58 -0.99
C ALA A 12 -2.23 5.21 -2.47
N GLY A 13 -1.65 4.07 -2.91
CA GLY A 13 -1.76 3.62 -4.30
C GLY A 13 -3.18 3.24 -4.68
N LEU A 14 -3.88 2.50 -3.81
CA LEU A 14 -5.27 2.11 -4.06
C LEU A 14 -6.22 3.32 -4.09
N SER A 15 -6.02 4.30 -3.18
CA SER A 15 -6.80 5.54 -3.21
C SER A 15 -6.56 6.31 -4.51
N ALA A 16 -5.31 6.44 -4.94
CA ALA A 16 -4.97 7.09 -6.21
C ALA A 16 -5.61 6.36 -7.39
N ALA A 17 -5.56 5.02 -7.41
CA ALA A 17 -6.17 4.19 -8.46
C ALA A 17 -7.66 4.46 -8.61
N ILE A 18 -8.40 4.52 -7.49
CA ILE A 18 -9.84 4.80 -7.49
C ILE A 18 -10.15 6.14 -8.17
N TYR A 19 -9.40 7.18 -7.85
CA TYR A 19 -9.61 8.50 -8.47
C TYR A 19 -9.16 8.54 -9.92
N ALA A 20 -8.04 7.92 -10.26
CA ALA A 20 -7.50 7.89 -11.62
C ALA A 20 -8.43 7.16 -12.60
N VAL A 21 -8.98 5.99 -12.22
CA VAL A 21 -9.98 5.28 -13.01
C VAL A 21 -11.24 6.16 -13.21
N ARG A 22 -11.71 6.80 -12.15
CA ARG A 22 -12.87 7.71 -12.26
C ARG A 22 -12.61 8.94 -13.14
N ALA A 23 -11.35 9.34 -13.29
CA ALA A 23 -10.92 10.40 -14.21
C ALA A 23 -10.74 9.90 -15.66
N GLY A 24 -10.99 8.62 -15.94
CA GLY A 24 -10.94 8.06 -17.30
C GLY A 24 -9.52 7.61 -17.72
N LEU A 25 -8.64 7.31 -16.78
CA LEU A 25 -7.33 6.73 -17.08
C LEU A 25 -7.41 5.19 -17.11
N ASP A 26 -6.53 4.56 -17.91
CA ASP A 26 -6.24 3.13 -17.82
C ASP A 26 -5.20 2.95 -16.69
N VAL A 27 -5.59 2.25 -15.61
CA VAL A 27 -4.81 2.20 -14.38
C VAL A 27 -4.34 0.79 -14.08
N GLN A 28 -3.02 0.64 -13.94
CA GLN A 28 -2.37 -0.57 -13.47
C GLN A 28 -1.69 -0.32 -12.12
N VAL A 29 -2.04 -1.09 -11.09
CA VAL A 29 -1.41 -1.05 -9.77
C VAL A 29 -0.48 -2.24 -9.64
N LEU A 30 0.82 -1.98 -9.48
CA LEU A 30 1.85 -3.00 -9.29
C LEU A 30 2.23 -3.05 -7.82
N TYR A 31 2.17 -4.24 -7.20
CA TYR A 31 2.51 -4.39 -5.79
C TYR A 31 3.16 -5.74 -5.51
N LYS A 32 4.16 -5.74 -4.64
CA LYS A 32 4.92 -6.93 -4.26
C LYS A 32 4.22 -7.72 -3.14
N ASP A 33 3.80 -7.00 -2.10
CA ASP A 33 3.24 -7.56 -0.88
C ASP A 33 2.19 -6.61 -0.26
N ASP A 34 1.73 -6.94 0.93
CA ASP A 34 0.72 -6.16 1.66
C ASP A 34 1.31 -4.98 2.45
N GLY A 35 2.62 -4.78 2.37
CA GLY A 35 3.32 -3.68 3.00
C GLY A 35 3.16 -3.62 4.51
N ALA A 36 3.32 -2.42 5.06
CA ALA A 36 3.22 -2.18 6.49
C ALA A 36 1.79 -2.38 7.02
N LEU A 37 0.78 -1.98 6.23
CA LEU A 37 -0.61 -2.09 6.67
C LEU A 37 -1.06 -3.54 6.82
N GLY A 38 -0.62 -4.44 5.94
CA GLY A 38 -0.98 -5.87 6.01
C GLY A 38 -0.53 -6.58 7.29
N LYS A 39 0.42 -5.97 8.02
CA LYS A 39 0.93 -6.47 9.31
C LYS A 39 0.21 -5.89 10.53
N THR A 40 -0.75 -5.01 10.33
CA THR A 40 -1.48 -4.32 11.40
C THR A 40 -2.73 -5.11 11.75
N ASP A 41 -2.82 -5.61 12.98
CA ASP A 41 -3.94 -6.45 13.41
C ASP A 41 -5.20 -5.64 13.78
N LYS A 42 -5.01 -4.40 14.27
CA LYS A 42 -6.10 -3.59 14.81
C LYS A 42 -6.03 -2.15 14.30
N ILE A 43 -7.08 -1.71 13.65
CA ILE A 43 -7.27 -0.34 13.19
C ILE A 43 -8.62 0.14 13.72
N GLU A 44 -8.63 1.21 14.51
CA GLU A 44 -9.84 1.82 15.08
C GLU A 44 -10.04 3.27 14.64
N ASN A 45 -9.04 3.86 14.03
CA ASN A 45 -9.00 5.27 13.67
C ASN A 45 -9.17 5.53 12.16
N TYR A 46 -9.76 4.60 11.42
CA TYR A 46 -10.07 4.80 10.02
C TYR A 46 -11.54 5.11 9.83
N PHE A 47 -11.84 6.30 9.32
CA PHE A 47 -13.21 6.76 9.12
C PHE A 47 -14.03 5.80 8.26
N GLY A 48 -15.27 5.49 8.70
CA GLY A 48 -16.19 4.61 8.00
C GLY A 48 -16.24 3.17 8.53
N PHE A 49 -15.40 2.84 9.52
CA PHE A 49 -15.41 1.54 10.19
C PHE A 49 -15.76 1.72 11.69
N PRO A 50 -16.99 1.39 12.11
CA PRO A 50 -17.40 1.52 13.51
C PRO A 50 -16.73 0.47 14.41
N ASP A 51 -16.37 -0.67 13.85
CA ASP A 51 -15.70 -1.77 14.55
C ASP A 51 -14.23 -1.84 14.14
N VAL A 52 -13.42 -2.48 15.00
CA VAL A 52 -11.99 -2.74 14.71
C VAL A 52 -11.86 -3.56 13.43
N ILE A 53 -10.99 -3.14 12.54
CA ILE A 53 -10.65 -3.85 11.30
C ILE A 53 -9.16 -4.17 11.26
N SER A 54 -8.77 -5.30 10.70
CA SER A 54 -7.37 -5.57 10.41
C SER A 54 -6.88 -4.85 9.15
N GLY A 55 -5.57 -4.59 9.08
CA GLY A 55 -4.97 -4.00 7.88
C GLY A 55 -5.10 -4.90 6.66
N ALA A 56 -5.01 -6.22 6.83
CA ALA A 56 -5.22 -7.18 5.76
C ALA A 56 -6.65 -7.10 5.19
N GLU A 57 -7.65 -7.01 6.06
CA GLU A 57 -9.05 -6.85 5.65
C GLU A 57 -9.28 -5.51 4.95
N LEU A 58 -8.72 -4.41 5.48
CA LEU A 58 -8.84 -3.09 4.86
C LEU A 58 -8.22 -3.06 3.47
N LEU A 59 -7.04 -3.68 3.28
CA LEU A 59 -6.40 -3.80 1.96
C LEU A 59 -7.23 -4.64 1.00
N SER A 60 -7.79 -5.76 1.47
CA SER A 60 -8.66 -6.62 0.66
C SER A 60 -9.87 -5.84 0.12
N ARG A 61 -10.53 -5.08 0.99
CA ARG A 61 -11.67 -4.22 0.60
C ARG A 61 -11.24 -3.12 -0.37
N GLY A 62 -10.10 -2.48 -0.13
CA GLY A 62 -9.56 -1.45 -1.02
C GLY A 62 -9.22 -1.97 -2.41
N ARG A 63 -8.62 -3.16 -2.50
CA ARG A 63 -8.34 -3.85 -3.77
C ARG A 63 -9.63 -4.17 -4.52
N ALA A 64 -10.57 -4.81 -3.86
CA ALA A 64 -11.87 -5.13 -4.46
C ALA A 64 -12.61 -3.88 -4.96
N GLN A 65 -12.50 -2.77 -4.23
CA GLN A 65 -13.07 -1.49 -4.66
C GLN A 65 -12.38 -0.95 -5.92
N ALA A 66 -11.04 -0.96 -5.97
CA ALA A 66 -10.28 -0.48 -7.12
C ALA A 66 -10.55 -1.33 -8.38
N GLU A 67 -10.53 -2.66 -8.24
CA GLU A 67 -10.83 -3.61 -9.32
C GLU A 67 -12.27 -3.45 -9.86
N ARG A 68 -13.24 -3.35 -8.97
CA ARG A 68 -14.65 -3.11 -9.35
C ARG A 68 -14.83 -1.83 -10.16
N LEU A 69 -14.01 -0.82 -9.93
CA LEU A 69 -14.03 0.44 -10.67
C LEU A 69 -13.25 0.38 -11.98
N GLY A 70 -12.45 -0.67 -12.20
CA GLY A 70 -11.74 -0.91 -13.45
C GLY A 70 -10.21 -0.82 -13.36
N ALA A 71 -9.63 -0.66 -12.18
CA ALA A 71 -8.17 -0.75 -12.03
C ALA A 71 -7.69 -2.21 -12.19
N GLN A 72 -6.56 -2.39 -12.86
CA GLN A 72 -5.91 -3.69 -13.00
C GLN A 72 -4.85 -3.83 -11.90
N LEU A 73 -4.96 -4.85 -11.06
CA LEU A 73 -4.03 -5.11 -9.97
C LEU A 73 -3.11 -6.28 -10.32
N HIS A 74 -1.80 -6.05 -10.25
CA HIS A 74 -0.79 -7.07 -10.57
C HIS A 74 0.16 -7.24 -9.38
N ARG A 75 0.23 -8.47 -8.87
CA ARG A 75 1.18 -8.80 -7.81
C ARG A 75 2.53 -9.12 -8.44
N THR A 76 3.41 -8.13 -8.52
CA THR A 76 4.74 -8.21 -9.11
C THR A 76 5.68 -7.20 -8.45
N GLU A 77 6.98 -7.46 -8.49
CA GLU A 77 8.00 -6.54 -7.99
C GLU A 77 8.51 -5.64 -9.12
N VAL A 78 8.45 -4.34 -8.92
CA VAL A 78 9.06 -3.37 -9.82
C VAL A 78 10.56 -3.28 -9.54
N THR A 79 11.37 -3.51 -10.55
CA THR A 79 12.84 -3.53 -10.46
C THR A 79 13.50 -2.30 -11.06
N GLY A 80 12.77 -1.54 -11.87
CA GLY A 80 13.30 -0.31 -12.48
C GLY A 80 12.23 0.50 -13.20
N ILE A 81 12.55 1.77 -13.42
CA ILE A 81 11.76 2.70 -14.22
C ILE A 81 12.74 3.44 -15.11
N GLU A 82 12.46 3.49 -16.39
CA GLU A 82 13.28 4.19 -17.40
C GLU A 82 12.38 5.10 -18.24
N TYR A 83 12.96 6.16 -18.79
CA TYR A 83 12.29 6.94 -19.83
C TYR A 83 12.24 6.12 -21.11
N ALA A 84 11.08 6.07 -21.74
CA ALA A 84 10.91 5.54 -23.09
C ALA A 84 10.82 6.70 -24.11
N ASP A 85 10.74 6.39 -25.39
CA ASP A 85 10.55 7.44 -26.44
C ASP A 85 9.29 8.27 -26.17
N THR A 86 8.25 7.62 -25.61
CA THR A 86 7.05 8.26 -25.08
C THR A 86 6.73 7.66 -23.73
N GLY A 87 6.65 8.50 -22.69
CA GLY A 87 6.30 8.05 -21.33
C GLY A 87 7.43 7.26 -20.64
N PHE A 88 7.06 6.12 -20.04
CA PHE A 88 7.92 5.34 -19.17
C PHE A 88 7.85 3.84 -19.48
N ALA A 89 8.98 3.17 -19.36
CA ALA A 89 9.09 1.72 -19.29
C ALA A 89 9.28 1.30 -17.83
N VAL A 90 8.35 0.53 -17.28
CA VAL A 90 8.38 0.02 -15.92
C VAL A 90 8.75 -1.45 -15.95
N LYS A 91 9.96 -1.76 -15.47
CA LYS A 91 10.50 -3.13 -15.41
C LYS A 91 10.01 -3.84 -14.18
N THR A 92 9.55 -5.08 -14.35
CA THR A 92 9.06 -5.92 -13.27
C THR A 92 9.69 -7.31 -13.34
N THR A 93 9.49 -8.13 -12.33
CA THR A 93 9.97 -9.51 -12.30
C THR A 93 9.27 -10.43 -13.31
N ASP A 94 8.12 -10.03 -13.84
CA ASP A 94 7.32 -10.78 -14.81
C ASP A 94 7.22 -10.13 -16.20
N GLY A 95 8.03 -9.09 -16.46
CA GLY A 95 8.10 -8.41 -17.75
C GLY A 95 8.16 -6.89 -17.64
N GLU A 96 7.89 -6.22 -18.75
CA GLU A 96 7.93 -4.76 -18.85
C GLU A 96 6.53 -4.21 -19.16
N ARG A 97 6.22 -3.03 -18.63
CA ARG A 97 4.96 -2.32 -18.85
C ARG A 97 5.24 -0.89 -19.28
N HIS A 98 4.50 -0.40 -20.25
CA HIS A 98 4.57 0.99 -20.70
C HIS A 98 3.48 1.83 -20.01
N ALA A 99 3.81 3.07 -19.68
CA ALA A 99 2.91 4.03 -19.09
C ALA A 99 3.16 5.46 -19.59
N ASP A 100 2.10 6.23 -19.76
CA ASP A 100 2.21 7.68 -20.01
C ASP A 100 2.66 8.43 -18.75
N ALA A 101 2.29 7.90 -17.58
CA ALA A 101 2.67 8.45 -16.27
C ALA A 101 2.90 7.33 -15.25
N VAL A 102 3.76 7.59 -14.26
CA VAL A 102 4.05 6.70 -13.15
C VAL A 102 3.81 7.42 -11.83
N LEU A 103 3.09 6.78 -10.90
CA LEU A 103 2.87 7.26 -9.55
C LEU A 103 3.58 6.35 -8.56
N LEU A 104 4.48 6.91 -7.75
CA LEU A 104 5.19 6.18 -6.72
C LEU A 104 4.43 6.23 -5.39
N ALA A 105 3.96 5.08 -4.91
CA ALA A 105 3.25 4.90 -3.66
C ALA A 105 3.85 3.73 -2.85
N THR A 106 5.18 3.63 -2.87
CA THR A 106 5.95 2.48 -2.38
C THR A 106 5.97 2.36 -0.84
N GLY A 107 5.45 3.34 -0.13
CA GLY A 107 5.46 3.39 1.32
C GLY A 107 6.84 3.69 1.89
N SER A 108 6.97 3.46 3.20
CA SER A 108 8.23 3.65 3.92
C SER A 108 8.57 2.40 4.73
N PRO A 109 9.72 1.78 4.51
CA PRO A 109 10.17 0.70 5.37
C PRO A 109 10.47 1.26 6.77
N ARG A 110 10.00 0.56 7.82
CA ARG A 110 10.35 0.91 9.20
C ARG A 110 11.77 0.45 9.50
N ALA A 111 12.61 1.36 9.96
CA ALA A 111 13.87 0.99 10.60
C ALA A 111 13.57 0.40 11.97
N VAL A 112 13.91 -0.87 12.18
CA VAL A 112 13.83 -1.52 13.49
C VAL A 112 15.16 -1.29 14.17
N PRO A 113 15.22 -0.64 15.35
CA PRO A 113 16.45 -0.47 16.10
C PRO A 113 17.08 -1.82 16.47
N ASP A 114 18.40 -1.87 16.53
CA ASP A 114 19.12 -3.07 16.95
C ASP A 114 19.15 -3.14 18.48
N ILE A 115 18.02 -3.56 19.07
CA ILE A 115 17.85 -3.74 20.51
C ILE A 115 17.45 -5.18 20.75
N THR A 116 18.15 -5.86 21.64
CA THR A 116 17.87 -7.26 22.00
C THR A 116 16.44 -7.40 22.49
N GLY A 117 15.68 -8.34 21.91
CA GLY A 117 14.29 -8.62 22.27
C GLY A 117 13.24 -7.71 21.63
N ILE A 118 13.61 -6.63 20.92
CA ILE A 118 12.65 -5.67 20.40
C ILE A 118 11.58 -6.32 19.49
N ARG A 119 11.98 -7.30 18.70
CA ARG A 119 11.06 -8.02 17.79
C ARG A 119 10.08 -8.93 18.53
N GLU A 120 10.49 -9.46 19.68
CA GLU A 120 9.67 -10.33 20.51
C GLU A 120 8.51 -9.55 21.14
N PHE A 121 8.76 -8.27 21.48
CA PHE A 121 7.79 -7.39 22.13
C PHE A 121 7.05 -6.48 21.15
N GLU A 122 7.26 -6.61 19.84
CA GLU A 122 6.50 -5.87 18.82
C GLU A 122 5.01 -6.23 18.92
N GLY A 123 4.17 -5.20 19.11
CA GLY A 123 2.73 -5.36 19.39
C GLY A 123 2.38 -5.81 20.83
N ARG A 124 3.40 -6.01 21.70
CA ARG A 124 3.23 -6.41 23.09
C ARG A 124 3.92 -5.45 24.08
N GLY A 125 4.06 -4.20 23.69
CA GLY A 125 4.73 -3.16 24.47
C GLY A 125 5.68 -2.30 23.63
N VAL A 126 6.19 -2.83 22.52
CA VAL A 126 6.95 -2.05 21.53
C VAL A 126 6.03 -1.66 20.37
N SER A 127 5.93 -0.37 20.12
CA SER A 127 5.21 0.20 18.99
C SER A 127 6.09 1.25 18.30
N TYR A 128 5.91 1.37 16.98
CA TYR A 128 6.60 2.35 16.15
C TYR A 128 5.69 3.51 15.72
N CYS A 129 4.43 3.48 16.12
CA CYS A 129 3.44 4.52 15.78
C CYS A 129 2.61 4.90 17.00
N ALA A 130 3.00 5.97 17.67
CA ALA A 130 2.26 6.42 18.85
C ALA A 130 0.79 6.76 18.54
N VAL A 131 0.51 7.41 17.41
CA VAL A 131 -0.86 7.78 17.01
C VAL A 131 -1.72 6.55 16.70
N CYS A 132 -1.09 5.47 16.19
CA CYS A 132 -1.81 4.26 15.83
C CYS A 132 -2.12 3.39 17.06
N ASP A 133 -1.16 3.29 17.98
CA ASP A 133 -1.14 2.21 18.98
C ASP A 133 -1.28 2.72 20.42
N ALA A 134 -1.01 4.01 20.71
CA ALA A 134 -1.04 4.54 22.08
C ALA A 134 -2.38 4.33 22.79
N PHE A 135 -3.48 4.34 22.05
CA PHE A 135 -4.82 4.10 22.61
C PHE A 135 -4.93 2.72 23.26
N PHE A 136 -4.33 1.68 22.67
CA PHE A 136 -4.36 0.30 23.18
C PHE A 136 -3.53 0.11 24.45
N TYR A 137 -2.63 1.04 24.76
CA TYR A 137 -1.77 1.02 25.94
C TYR A 137 -2.23 1.97 27.05
N ARG A 138 -3.36 2.66 26.86
CA ARG A 138 -3.88 3.61 27.85
C ARG A 138 -4.20 2.91 29.18
N GLY A 139 -3.58 3.39 30.25
CA GLY A 139 -3.76 2.84 31.60
C GLY A 139 -3.00 1.53 31.85
N LYS A 140 -2.02 1.21 31.01
CA LYS A 140 -1.06 0.11 31.22
C LYS A 140 0.30 0.70 31.57
N ASP A 141 0.95 0.07 32.54
CA ASP A 141 2.32 0.39 32.97
C ASP A 141 3.35 -0.19 32.02
#